data_1b9977b10dfae0cd1f127d6ea9f2210e
#
_entry.id   1b9977b10dfae0cd1f127d6ea9f2210e
#
_cell.length_a   1.000
_cell.length_b   1.000
_cell.length_c   1.000
_cell.angle_alpha   90.00
_cell.angle_beta   90.00
_cell.angle_gamma   90.00
#
_symmetry.space_group_name_H-M   'P 1'
#
loop_
_entity.id
_entity.type
_entity.pdbx_description
1 polymer ?
#
loop_
_entity_poly.entity_id
_entity_poly.type
_entity_poly.pdbx_seq_one_letter_code
_entity_poly.pdbx_strand_id
1 'polypeptide(L)'
;MSLNAYAKAQLHGESPTETEYRLFARVTGALKDARDQEISGPALMKTLDWNRRMWSALAMDCASDGNGLPNETRAGVISLSIFVRKHSRKVFRGEASIDDLIEVNRRVMAGLEAQINRKKSQAGTPAAAPASAGQTPPRPGGYGGGYGGGSFQA
;
A
#
# COMPACT_ATOMS: atom_id res chain seq x y z
N MET A 1 2.55 2.01 15.08
CA MET A 1 3.93 1.76 14.61
C MET A 1 4.88 2.64 15.39
N SER A 2 5.98 2.13 15.87
CA SER A 2 6.94 2.94 16.59
C SER A 2 7.74 3.80 15.61
N LEU A 3 8.05 5.05 15.97
CA LEU A 3 8.92 5.95 15.21
C LEU A 3 10.27 5.28 14.86
N ASN A 4 10.76 4.36 15.70
CA ASN A 4 11.99 3.61 15.46
C ASN A 4 11.89 2.64 14.27
N ALA A 5 10.72 2.06 13.98
CA ALA A 5 10.54 1.20 12.82
C ALA A 5 10.60 2.01 11.51
N TYR A 6 10.01 3.20 11.50
CA TYR A 6 10.10 4.12 10.37
C TYR A 6 11.52 4.65 10.14
N ALA A 7 12.22 5.01 11.22
CA ALA A 7 13.60 5.48 11.13
C ALA A 7 14.53 4.40 10.55
N LYS A 8 14.38 3.15 11.00
CA LYS A 8 15.13 2.01 10.45
C LYS A 8 14.80 1.74 8.99
N ALA A 9 13.52 1.85 8.60
CA ALA A 9 13.07 1.66 7.23
C ALA A 9 13.67 2.72 6.29
N GLN A 10 13.72 3.97 6.71
CA GLN A 10 14.35 5.05 5.93
C GLN A 10 15.85 4.83 5.73
N LEU A 11 16.56 4.35 6.77
CA LEU A 11 17.99 4.03 6.69
C LEU A 11 18.27 2.87 5.70
N HIS A 12 17.32 1.99 5.45
CA HIS A 12 17.46 0.83 4.57
C HIS A 12 16.77 1.01 3.20
N GLY A 13 16.25 2.21 2.90
CA GLY A 13 15.53 2.49 1.66
C GLY A 13 14.18 1.75 1.52
N GLU A 14 13.64 1.30 2.64
CA GLU A 14 12.39 0.56 2.68
C GLU A 14 11.18 1.50 2.65
N SER A 15 10.17 1.17 1.81
CA SER A 15 8.93 1.94 1.78
C SER A 15 8.09 1.72 3.05
N PRO A 16 7.19 2.66 3.43
CA PRO A 16 6.26 2.46 4.54
C PRO A 16 5.43 1.17 4.41
N THR A 17 5.00 0.83 3.20
CA THR A 17 4.23 -0.40 2.93
C THR A 17 5.05 -1.67 3.17
N GLU A 18 6.33 -1.68 2.78
CA GLU A 18 7.24 -2.80 3.06
C GLU A 18 7.50 -2.95 4.57
N THR A 19 7.61 -1.85 5.29
CA THR A 19 7.75 -1.84 6.75
C THR A 19 6.51 -2.44 7.43
N GLU A 20 5.32 -2.07 6.98
CA GLU A 20 4.06 -2.64 7.47
C GLU A 20 3.97 -4.14 7.18
N TYR A 21 4.28 -4.56 5.96
CA TYR A 21 4.30 -5.97 5.58
C TYR A 21 5.22 -6.78 6.50
N ARG A 22 6.44 -6.29 6.73
CA ARG A 22 7.40 -6.95 7.61
C ARG A 22 6.90 -7.07 9.05
N LEU A 23 6.26 -6.03 9.58
CA LEU A 23 5.68 -6.06 10.91
C LEU A 23 4.57 -7.11 11.00
N PHE A 24 3.64 -7.13 10.03
CA PHE A 24 2.61 -8.16 9.95
C PHE A 24 3.19 -9.57 9.86
N ALA A 25 4.24 -9.76 9.06
CA ALA A 25 4.92 -11.06 8.93
C ALA A 25 5.51 -11.52 10.27
N ARG A 26 6.16 -10.64 11.01
CA ARG A 26 6.76 -10.97 12.31
C ARG A 26 5.70 -11.31 13.35
N VAL A 27 4.66 -10.51 13.46
CA VAL A 27 3.58 -10.74 14.41
C VAL A 27 2.81 -12.01 14.06
N THR A 28 2.54 -12.24 12.78
CA THR A 28 1.89 -13.48 12.31
C THR A 28 2.76 -14.70 12.59
N GLY A 29 4.07 -14.60 12.41
CA GLY A 29 5.01 -15.64 12.80
C GLY A 29 4.93 -15.97 14.28
N ALA A 30 4.86 -14.97 15.15
CA ALA A 30 4.69 -15.16 16.59
C ALA A 30 3.35 -15.84 16.95
N LEU A 31 2.27 -15.52 16.24
CA LEU A 31 0.99 -16.21 16.41
C LEU A 31 1.07 -17.68 15.99
N LYS A 32 1.75 -17.98 14.88
CA LYS A 32 1.96 -19.37 14.44
C LYS A 32 2.80 -20.16 15.42
N ASP A 33 3.87 -19.58 15.94
CA ASP A 33 4.72 -20.21 16.94
C ASP A 33 3.94 -20.49 18.22
N ALA A 34 3.10 -19.55 18.67
CA ALA A 34 2.24 -19.73 19.82
C ALA A 34 1.23 -20.88 19.62
N ARG A 35 0.68 -20.99 18.41
CA ARG A 35 -0.21 -22.10 18.04
C ARG A 35 0.53 -23.44 18.06
N ASP A 36 1.65 -23.51 17.37
CA ASP A 36 2.38 -24.77 17.14
C ASP A 36 3.03 -25.31 18.42
N GLN A 37 3.43 -24.42 19.32
CA GLN A 37 3.99 -24.74 20.64
C GLN A 37 2.94 -24.83 21.75
N GLU A 38 1.66 -24.66 21.41
CA GLU A 38 0.53 -24.69 22.38
C GLU A 38 0.76 -23.76 23.58
N ILE A 39 1.30 -22.57 23.32
CA ILE A 39 1.61 -21.57 24.34
C ILE A 39 0.32 -21.09 25.00
N SER A 40 0.35 -20.95 26.34
CA SER A 40 -0.78 -20.48 27.15
C SER A 40 -0.33 -19.45 28.18
N GLY A 41 -1.28 -18.90 28.93
CA GLY A 41 -1.01 -17.98 30.03
C GLY A 41 -0.34 -16.68 29.60
N PRO A 42 0.60 -16.16 30.42
CA PRO A 42 1.23 -14.86 30.19
C PRO A 42 1.98 -14.77 28.85
N ALA A 43 2.59 -15.85 28.39
CA ALA A 43 3.31 -15.90 27.12
C ALA A 43 2.33 -15.74 25.92
N LEU A 44 1.19 -16.41 25.97
CA LEU A 44 0.12 -16.26 24.99
C LEU A 44 -0.44 -14.83 25.02
N MET A 45 -0.71 -14.28 26.19
CA MET A 45 -1.20 -12.91 26.36
C MET A 45 -0.25 -11.90 25.69
N LYS A 46 1.05 -12.06 25.89
CA LYS A 46 2.08 -11.19 25.29
C LYS A 46 2.00 -11.19 23.75
N THR A 47 1.86 -12.37 23.14
CA THR A 47 1.74 -12.52 21.68
C THR A 47 0.44 -11.91 21.16
N LEU A 48 -0.69 -12.20 21.81
CA LEU A 48 -2.00 -11.64 21.46
C LEU A 48 -2.01 -10.11 21.62
N ASP A 49 -1.38 -9.58 22.65
CA ASP A 49 -1.28 -8.14 22.89
C ASP A 49 -0.43 -7.45 21.81
N TRP A 50 0.66 -8.05 21.37
CA TRP A 50 1.45 -7.53 20.27
C TRP A 50 0.64 -7.41 18.99
N ASN A 51 -0.09 -8.47 18.61
CA ASN A 51 -0.99 -8.44 17.46
C ASN A 51 -2.07 -7.37 17.60
N ARG A 52 -2.69 -7.27 18.76
CA ARG A 52 -3.73 -6.28 19.05
C ARG A 52 -3.22 -4.84 18.94
N ARG A 53 -2.02 -4.56 19.45
CA ARG A 53 -1.39 -3.23 19.37
C ARG A 53 -1.08 -2.83 17.93
N MET A 54 -0.58 -3.76 17.14
CA MET A 54 -0.36 -3.54 15.71
C MET A 54 -1.65 -3.15 15.00
N TRP A 55 -2.73 -3.89 15.22
CA TRP A 55 -4.03 -3.59 14.64
C TRP A 55 -4.62 -2.27 15.14
N SER A 56 -4.43 -1.94 16.41
CA SER A 56 -4.89 -0.66 16.98
C SER A 56 -4.16 0.51 16.34
N ALA A 57 -2.86 0.43 16.15
CA ALA A 57 -2.08 1.46 15.46
C ALA A 57 -2.55 1.66 14.02
N LEU A 58 -2.77 0.56 13.28
CA LEU A 58 -3.28 0.62 11.91
C LEU A 58 -4.68 1.25 11.84
N ALA A 59 -5.57 0.90 12.77
CA ALA A 59 -6.90 1.47 12.84
C ALA A 59 -6.88 2.97 13.19
N MET A 60 -5.98 3.41 14.05
CA MET A 60 -5.80 4.83 14.38
C MET A 60 -5.31 5.61 13.16
N ASP A 61 -4.37 5.08 12.40
CA ASP A 61 -3.91 5.70 11.15
C ASP A 61 -5.05 5.80 10.13
N CYS A 62 -5.87 4.77 10.02
CA CYS A 62 -7.05 4.77 9.13
C CYS A 62 -8.15 5.74 9.59
N ALA A 63 -8.26 6.00 10.88
CA ALA A 63 -9.26 6.93 11.42
C ALA A 63 -8.82 8.40 11.34
N SER A 64 -7.52 8.66 11.12
CA SER A 64 -7.00 10.01 11.08
C SER A 64 -7.40 10.75 9.80
N ASP A 65 -7.60 12.06 9.93
CA ASP A 65 -7.80 12.95 8.79
C ASP A 65 -6.52 12.97 7.93
N GLY A 66 -6.68 12.93 6.62
CA GLY A 66 -5.55 12.90 5.70
C GLY A 66 -4.97 11.52 5.42
N ASN A 67 -5.55 10.44 5.96
CA ASN A 67 -5.23 9.10 5.48
C ASN A 67 -5.66 8.96 4.02
N GLY A 68 -4.73 8.57 3.13
CA GLY A 68 -4.98 8.53 1.68
C GLY A 68 -5.79 7.34 1.19
N LEU A 69 -6.24 6.45 2.08
CA LEU A 69 -7.01 5.27 1.70
C LEU A 69 -8.48 5.63 1.43
N PRO A 70 -9.16 4.91 0.51
CA PRO A 70 -10.61 5.05 0.32
C PRO A 70 -11.39 4.80 1.62
N ASN A 71 -12.51 5.49 1.79
CA ASN A 71 -13.34 5.38 3.00
C ASN A 71 -13.78 3.95 3.31
N GLU A 72 -14.12 3.17 2.28
CA GLU A 72 -14.51 1.77 2.43
C GLU A 72 -13.37 0.91 2.98
N THR A 73 -12.15 1.09 2.48
CA THR A 73 -10.95 0.40 2.98
C THR A 73 -10.65 0.79 4.42
N ARG A 74 -10.74 2.07 4.76
CA ARG A 74 -10.56 2.59 6.12
C ARG A 74 -11.56 1.95 7.10
N ALA A 75 -12.83 1.94 6.73
CA ALA A 75 -13.89 1.32 7.52
C ALA A 75 -13.66 -0.18 7.71
N GLY A 76 -13.21 -0.87 6.66
CA GLY A 76 -12.87 -2.29 6.70
C GLY A 76 -11.74 -2.59 7.69
N VAL A 77 -10.66 -1.82 7.67
CA VAL A 77 -9.53 -1.97 8.61
C VAL A 77 -9.98 -1.72 10.05
N ILE A 78 -10.76 -0.68 10.29
CA ILE A 78 -11.29 -0.35 11.63
C ILE A 78 -12.17 -1.50 12.14
N SER A 79 -13.04 -2.03 11.30
CA SER A 79 -13.91 -3.18 11.64
C SER A 79 -13.11 -4.43 11.97
N LEU A 80 -12.07 -4.74 11.19
CA LEU A 80 -11.17 -5.87 11.47
C LEU A 80 -10.40 -5.67 12.77
N SER A 81 -9.97 -4.46 13.09
CA SER A 81 -9.33 -4.15 14.38
C SER A 81 -10.25 -4.43 15.57
N ILE A 82 -11.52 -4.11 15.45
CA ILE A 82 -12.52 -4.43 16.47
C ILE A 82 -12.69 -5.96 16.62
N PHE A 83 -12.77 -6.65 15.49
CA PHE A 83 -12.82 -8.12 15.48
C PHE A 83 -11.59 -8.72 16.16
N VAL A 84 -10.39 -8.31 15.79
CA VAL A 84 -9.13 -8.80 16.38
C VAL A 84 -9.11 -8.61 17.89
N ARG A 85 -9.53 -7.44 18.37
CA ARG A 85 -9.60 -7.15 19.81
C ARG A 85 -10.55 -8.09 20.55
N LYS A 86 -11.74 -8.31 20.02
CA LYS A 86 -12.75 -9.20 20.62
C LYS A 86 -12.33 -10.66 20.53
N HIS A 87 -11.83 -11.07 19.38
CA HIS A 87 -11.42 -12.45 19.13
C HIS A 87 -10.20 -12.86 19.97
N SER A 88 -9.23 -11.97 20.15
CA SER A 88 -8.06 -12.21 20.99
C SER A 88 -8.43 -12.58 22.43
N ARG A 89 -9.47 -11.96 22.98
CA ARG A 89 -9.98 -12.31 24.32
C ARG A 89 -10.55 -13.72 24.37
N LYS A 90 -11.27 -14.13 23.31
CA LYS A 90 -11.81 -15.48 23.19
C LYS A 90 -10.70 -16.52 23.04
N VAL A 91 -9.68 -16.23 22.23
CA VAL A 91 -8.49 -17.09 22.07
C VAL A 91 -7.80 -17.29 23.41
N PHE A 92 -7.58 -16.21 24.16
CA PHE A 92 -6.93 -16.27 25.47
C PHE A 92 -7.70 -17.17 26.46
N ARG A 93 -9.02 -17.14 26.40
CA ARG A 93 -9.89 -17.99 27.25
C ARG A 93 -10.09 -19.41 26.71
N GLY A 94 -9.50 -19.76 25.58
CA GLY A 94 -9.69 -21.06 24.94
C GLY A 94 -11.05 -21.24 24.27
N GLU A 95 -11.79 -20.16 24.01
CA GLU A 95 -13.12 -20.17 23.42
C GLU A 95 -13.11 -20.00 21.88
N ALA A 96 -11.97 -19.66 21.31
CA ALA A 96 -11.82 -19.45 19.87
C ALA A 96 -10.42 -19.82 19.40
N SER A 97 -10.28 -20.06 18.08
CA SER A 97 -9.02 -20.44 17.47
C SER A 97 -8.12 -19.25 17.19
N ILE A 98 -6.83 -19.38 17.46
CA ILE A 98 -5.79 -18.44 17.05
C ILE A 98 -5.63 -18.38 15.52
N ASP A 99 -6.02 -19.44 14.81
CA ASP A 99 -5.94 -19.51 13.34
C ASP A 99 -6.77 -18.42 12.66
N ASP A 100 -7.87 -17.98 13.26
CA ASP A 100 -8.68 -16.89 12.73
C ASP A 100 -7.90 -15.56 12.71
N LEU A 101 -7.07 -15.31 13.73
CA LEU A 101 -6.20 -14.14 13.78
C LEU A 101 -5.08 -14.22 12.74
N ILE A 102 -4.51 -15.41 12.56
CA ILE A 102 -3.48 -15.66 11.53
C ILE A 102 -4.07 -15.42 10.14
N GLU A 103 -5.27 -15.90 9.88
CA GLU A 103 -5.94 -15.75 8.58
C GLU A 103 -6.24 -14.28 8.25
N VAL A 104 -6.73 -13.51 9.21
CA VAL A 104 -6.98 -12.07 9.03
C VAL A 104 -5.67 -11.33 8.70
N ASN A 105 -4.59 -11.65 9.42
CA ASN A 105 -3.28 -11.07 9.14
C ASN A 105 -2.78 -11.44 7.74
N ARG A 106 -2.94 -12.69 7.31
CA ARG A 106 -2.55 -13.15 5.98
C ARG A 106 -3.26 -12.39 4.86
N ARG A 107 -4.55 -12.12 5.03
CA ARG A 107 -5.33 -11.34 4.05
C ARG A 107 -4.81 -9.92 3.90
N VAL A 108 -4.49 -9.26 5.00
CA VAL A 108 -3.87 -7.93 4.97
C VAL A 108 -2.49 -7.99 4.32
N MET A 109 -1.67 -8.99 4.66
CA MET A 109 -0.35 -9.18 4.05
C MET A 109 -0.43 -9.36 2.54
N ALA A 110 -1.39 -10.15 2.05
CA ALA A 110 -1.60 -10.34 0.61
C ALA A 110 -1.95 -9.01 -0.09
N GLY A 111 -2.76 -8.17 0.54
CA GLY A 111 -3.07 -6.83 0.03
C GLY A 111 -1.85 -5.91 0.00
N LEU A 112 -1.03 -5.91 1.04
CA LEU A 112 0.20 -5.13 1.11
C LEU A 112 1.23 -5.60 0.08
N GLU A 113 1.39 -6.91 -0.10
CA GLU A 113 2.27 -7.50 -1.11
C GLU A 113 1.86 -7.09 -2.53
N ALA A 114 0.58 -7.13 -2.84
CA ALA A 114 0.05 -6.66 -4.12
C ALA A 114 0.35 -5.17 -4.37
N GLN A 115 0.27 -4.34 -3.33
CA GLN A 115 0.65 -2.92 -3.39
C GLN A 115 2.14 -2.74 -3.66
N ILE A 116 3.00 -3.47 -2.96
CA ILE A 116 4.46 -3.42 -3.12
C ILE A 116 4.82 -3.79 -4.56
N ASN A 117 4.27 -4.87 -5.08
CA ASN A 117 4.53 -5.35 -6.44
C ASN A 117 4.06 -4.35 -7.51
N ARG A 118 2.90 -3.71 -7.31
CA ARG A 118 2.41 -2.64 -8.19
C ARG A 118 3.36 -1.45 -8.24
N LYS A 119 3.82 -0.99 -7.10
CA LYS A 119 4.77 0.14 -7.01
C LYS A 119 6.10 -0.20 -7.67
N LYS A 120 6.61 -1.40 -7.50
CA LYS A 120 7.85 -1.87 -8.16
C LYS A 120 7.68 -1.93 -9.68
N SER A 121 6.56 -2.43 -10.17
CA SER A 121 6.26 -2.48 -11.61
C SER A 121 6.16 -1.07 -12.22
N GLN A 122 5.54 -0.13 -11.52
CA GLN A 122 5.44 1.27 -11.97
C GLN A 122 6.78 1.99 -11.97
N ALA A 123 7.64 1.74 -10.98
CA ALA A 123 8.98 2.31 -10.90
C ALA A 123 9.93 1.76 -11.98
N GLY A 124 9.69 0.52 -12.46
CA GLY A 124 10.46 -0.13 -13.52
C GLY A 124 10.04 0.23 -14.94
N THR A 125 8.94 0.95 -15.12
CA THR A 125 8.51 1.44 -16.44
C THR A 125 9.17 2.79 -16.66
N PRO A 126 10.07 2.95 -17.67
CA PRO A 126 10.60 4.27 -18.01
C PRO A 126 9.40 5.16 -18.36
N ALA A 127 9.35 6.35 -17.76
CA ALA A 127 8.38 7.35 -18.16
C ALA A 127 8.46 7.48 -19.67
N ALA A 128 7.36 7.23 -20.38
CA ALA A 128 7.31 7.50 -21.81
C ALA A 128 7.73 8.95 -22.00
N ALA A 129 8.85 9.18 -22.71
CA ALA A 129 9.28 10.52 -23.03
C ALA A 129 8.06 11.21 -23.66
N PRO A 130 7.75 12.46 -23.28
CA PRO A 130 6.68 13.18 -23.93
C PRO A 130 7.00 13.12 -25.43
N ALA A 131 6.07 12.61 -26.20
CA ALA A 131 6.20 12.61 -27.64
C ALA A 131 6.55 14.04 -28.03
N SER A 132 7.76 14.25 -28.55
CA SER A 132 8.17 15.55 -29.06
C SER A 132 7.10 15.96 -30.04
N ALA A 133 6.40 17.02 -29.72
CA ALA A 133 5.41 17.61 -30.58
C ALA A 133 6.02 17.70 -31.97
N GLY A 134 5.41 17.08 -32.94
CA GLY A 134 5.93 16.90 -34.26
C GLY A 134 6.46 18.22 -34.80
N GLN A 135 7.71 18.21 -35.23
CA GLN A 135 8.19 19.20 -36.13
C GLN A 135 7.32 19.15 -37.36
N THR A 136 6.51 20.15 -37.53
CA THR A 136 5.80 20.39 -38.78
C THR A 136 6.83 20.46 -39.87
N PRO A 137 6.81 19.62 -40.91
CA PRO A 137 7.75 19.75 -42.01
C PRO A 137 7.58 21.13 -42.63
N PRO A 138 8.67 21.81 -43.03
CA PRO A 138 8.57 23.11 -43.68
C PRO A 138 7.74 22.95 -44.93
N ARG A 139 6.70 23.73 -45.03
CA ARG A 139 5.87 23.84 -46.21
C ARG A 139 6.74 24.21 -47.39
N PRO A 140 6.76 23.48 -48.50
CA PRO A 140 7.49 23.88 -49.69
C PRO A 140 6.92 25.23 -50.17
N GLY A 141 7.78 26.21 -50.26
CA GLY A 141 7.45 27.55 -50.70
C GLY A 141 6.79 27.46 -52.10
N GLY A 142 5.55 27.91 -52.18
CA GLY A 142 4.90 28.09 -53.47
C GLY A 142 5.64 29.20 -54.25
N TYR A 143 6.26 28.82 -55.32
CA TYR A 143 6.68 29.78 -56.32
C TYR A 143 5.42 30.37 -56.96
N GLY A 144 5.03 31.55 -56.47
CA GLY A 144 4.06 32.40 -57.17
C GLY A 144 4.73 33.11 -58.31
N GLY A 145 4.73 32.52 -59.46
CA GLY A 145 5.07 33.23 -60.67
C GLY A 145 3.97 34.23 -60.99
N GLY A 146 4.27 35.51 -60.76
CA GLY A 146 3.47 36.59 -61.28
C GLY A 146 3.80 36.81 -62.71
N TYR A 147 2.83 36.84 -63.57
CA TYR A 147 2.79 37.54 -64.83
C TYR A 147 1.48 38.25 -64.80
N GLY A 148 1.44 39.47 -64.72
CA GLY A 148 1.93 40.54 -65.55
C GLY A 148 1.02 40.72 -66.73
N GLY A 149 0.48 41.83 -66.82
CA GLY A 149 0.18 42.39 -68.09
C GLY A 149 -1.25 42.60 -68.46
N GLY A 150 -1.56 43.79 -68.68
CA GLY A 150 -2.55 44.11 -69.63
C GLY A 150 -3.53 45.19 -69.23
N SER A 151 -3.02 46.40 -69.11
CA SER A 151 -3.81 47.58 -69.34
C SER A 151 -4.33 47.59 -70.77
N PHE A 152 -5.60 47.83 -70.98
CA PHE A 152 -6.10 48.49 -72.16
C PHE A 152 -7.23 49.42 -71.82
N GLN A 153 -6.98 50.63 -72.20
CA GLN A 153 -7.79 51.79 -72.38
C GLN A 153 -8.97 51.50 -73.33
N ALA A 154 -10.02 52.11 -73.05
CA ALA A 154 -10.62 53.14 -73.97
C ALA A 154 -11.80 53.73 -73.22
#